data_f12f8274d6e93a4ba5e835b8cac8f032
#
_entry.id   f12f8274d6e93a4ba5e835b8cac8f032
#
_cell.length_a   1.000
_cell.length_b   1.000
_cell.length_c   1.000
_cell.angle_alpha   90.00
_cell.angle_beta   90.00
_cell.angle_gamma   90.00
#
_symmetry.space_group_name_H-M   'P 1'
#
loop_
_entity.id
_entity.type
_entity.pdbx_description
1 polymer ?
#
loop_
_entity_poly.entity_id
_entity_poly.type
_entity_poly.pdbx_seq_one_letter_code
_entity_poly.pdbx_strand_id
1 'polypeptide(L)'
;RRQWIVESEQELPDRVCAALLRELAIEFKPVEPWNPLAPDQREPQQAIWFRAAGELPKDPLLHQCVLAYASDFNLLSTALLPYGKSWFQRDMVVASIDHALWFHRELRADEWLLYVMDSPSAQGARGMSRGLIYQADGTLVASVAQESLMRDIRDSCSRGNYR
;
A
#
# COMPACT_ATOMS: atom_id res chain seq x y z
N ARG A 1 -2.87 12.99 -6.40
CA ARG A 1 -2.42 13.32 -5.02
C ARG A 1 -2.59 14.80 -4.69
N ARG A 2 -2.10 15.71 -5.53
CA ARG A 2 -2.26 17.17 -5.33
C ARG A 2 -3.72 17.61 -5.26
N GLN A 3 -4.58 17.01 -6.06
CA GLN A 3 -6.00 17.30 -6.11
C GLN A 3 -6.69 17.02 -4.76
N TRP A 4 -6.36 15.93 -4.08
CA TRP A 4 -6.92 15.60 -2.76
C TRP A 4 -6.54 16.61 -1.66
N ILE A 5 -5.34 17.19 -1.73
CA ILE A 5 -4.90 18.22 -0.77
C ILE A 5 -5.72 19.50 -0.97
N VAL A 6 -6.00 19.87 -2.22
CA VAL A 6 -6.79 21.08 -2.56
C VAL A 6 -8.26 20.89 -2.20
N GLU A 7 -8.80 19.68 -2.34
CA GLU A 7 -10.21 19.37 -2.04
C GLU A 7 -10.46 19.08 -0.55
N SER A 8 -9.41 18.89 0.27
CA SER A 8 -9.58 18.67 1.71
C SER A 8 -9.84 20.01 2.41
N GLU A 9 -11.03 20.21 2.97
CA GLU A 9 -11.35 21.36 3.82
C GLU A 9 -10.64 21.35 5.19
N GLN A 10 -9.91 20.27 5.52
CA GLN A 10 -9.19 20.12 6.77
C GLN A 10 -7.72 20.54 6.61
N GLU A 11 -7.22 21.29 7.58
CA GLU A 11 -5.77 21.51 7.72
C GLU A 11 -5.07 20.16 7.94
N LEU A 12 -4.41 19.68 6.89
CA LEU A 12 -3.62 18.45 6.97
C LEU A 12 -2.35 18.71 7.78
N PRO A 13 -1.95 17.78 8.67
CA PRO A 13 -0.67 17.89 9.34
C PRO A 13 0.49 18.00 8.34
N ASP A 14 1.50 18.84 8.62
CA ASP A 14 2.65 19.07 7.74
C ASP A 14 3.30 17.77 7.24
N ARG A 15 3.40 16.74 8.11
CA ARG A 15 3.91 15.41 7.77
C ARG A 15 3.11 14.72 6.66
N VAL A 16 1.78 14.91 6.65
CA VAL A 16 0.87 14.32 5.66
C VAL A 16 1.04 15.06 4.34
N CYS A 17 1.05 16.39 4.37
CA CYS A 17 1.34 17.22 3.21
C CYS A 17 2.69 16.86 2.58
N ALA A 18 3.75 16.75 3.39
CA ALA A 18 5.07 16.36 2.92
C ALA A 18 5.08 14.96 2.29
N ALA A 19 4.38 14.00 2.87
CA ALA A 19 4.28 12.64 2.33
C ALA A 19 3.51 12.60 1.00
N LEU A 20 2.43 13.38 0.87
CA LEU A 20 1.62 13.45 -0.35
C LEU A 20 2.30 14.21 -1.49
N LEU A 21 3.11 15.23 -1.16
CA LEU A 21 3.81 16.07 -2.14
C LEU A 21 5.17 15.51 -2.55
N ARG A 22 5.71 14.56 -1.79
CA ARG A 22 7.01 13.96 -2.08
C ARG A 22 7.02 13.33 -3.47
N GLU A 23 8.03 13.63 -4.25
CA GLU A 23 8.34 12.88 -5.46
C GLU A 23 8.83 11.48 -5.06
N LEU A 24 8.19 10.48 -5.61
CA LEU A 24 8.56 9.09 -5.41
C LEU A 24 9.34 8.58 -6.62
N ALA A 25 10.31 7.73 -6.36
CA ALA A 25 11.02 7.00 -7.41
C ALA A 25 10.11 5.97 -8.13
N ILE A 26 8.91 5.72 -7.57
CA ILE A 26 7.89 4.83 -8.15
C ILE A 26 6.63 5.66 -8.46
N GLU A 27 6.15 5.55 -9.68
CA GLU A 27 4.85 6.08 -10.09
C GLU A 27 3.76 5.07 -9.76
N PHE A 28 2.65 5.55 -9.17
CA PHE A 28 1.48 4.73 -8.86
C PHE A 28 0.22 5.29 -9.50
N LYS A 29 -0.59 4.41 -10.10
CA LYS A 29 -1.87 4.73 -10.71
C LYS A 29 -2.93 3.72 -10.26
N PRO A 30 -3.75 4.04 -9.24
CA PRO A 30 -4.83 3.17 -8.80
C PRO A 30 -5.80 2.85 -9.94
N VAL A 31 -6.28 1.62 -10.03
CA VAL A 31 -7.34 1.21 -10.97
C VAL A 31 -8.66 1.84 -10.53
N GLU A 32 -8.95 1.74 -9.23
CA GLU A 32 -10.08 2.41 -8.59
C GLU A 32 -9.57 3.46 -7.60
N PRO A 33 -9.56 4.75 -7.97
CA PRO A 33 -9.13 5.80 -7.07
C PRO A 33 -10.02 5.89 -5.83
N TRP A 34 -9.41 6.12 -4.67
CA TRP A 34 -10.09 6.40 -3.42
C TRP A 34 -9.35 7.50 -2.66
N ASN A 35 -10.07 8.21 -1.78
CA ASN A 35 -9.47 9.29 -1.01
C ASN A 35 -8.97 8.78 0.36
N PRO A 36 -7.65 8.63 0.57
CA PRO A 36 -7.09 8.14 1.84
C PRO A 36 -7.23 9.13 3.00
N LEU A 37 -7.61 10.39 2.74
CA LEU A 37 -7.86 11.42 3.75
C LEU A 37 -9.30 11.37 4.29
N ALA A 38 -10.23 10.83 3.49
CA ALA A 38 -11.61 10.58 3.86
C ALA A 38 -11.98 9.16 3.45
N PRO A 39 -11.41 8.13 4.12
CA PRO A 39 -11.60 6.74 3.72
C PRO A 39 -13.02 6.27 4.02
N ASP A 40 -13.62 5.59 3.05
CA ASP A 40 -14.86 4.84 3.15
C ASP A 40 -14.58 3.34 3.32
N GLN A 41 -15.57 2.59 3.82
CA GLN A 41 -15.48 1.12 3.90
C GLN A 41 -15.58 0.52 2.50
N ARG A 42 -14.66 -0.40 2.21
CA ARG A 42 -14.55 -1.09 0.92
C ARG A 42 -14.20 -2.56 1.12
N GLU A 43 -14.41 -3.35 0.09
CA GLU A 43 -13.89 -4.71 0.04
C GLU A 43 -12.37 -4.73 0.25
N PRO A 44 -11.82 -5.79 0.90
CA PRO A 44 -10.38 -5.92 1.17
C PRO A 44 -9.59 -6.26 -0.10
N GLN A 45 -9.80 -5.51 -1.15
CA GLN A 45 -9.17 -5.72 -2.46
C GLN A 45 -8.85 -4.38 -3.11
N GLN A 46 -7.72 -4.29 -3.77
CA GLN A 46 -7.38 -3.17 -4.63
C GLN A 46 -6.39 -3.57 -5.72
N ALA A 47 -6.36 -2.81 -6.79
CA ALA A 47 -5.38 -2.96 -7.85
C ALA A 47 -4.76 -1.62 -8.21
N ILE A 48 -3.45 -1.63 -8.44
CA ILE A 48 -2.71 -0.44 -8.84
C ILE A 48 -1.73 -0.77 -9.97
N TRP A 49 -1.60 0.13 -10.92
CA TRP A 49 -0.47 0.14 -11.83
C TRP A 49 0.69 0.87 -11.17
N PHE A 50 1.90 0.34 -11.33
CA PHE A 50 3.11 1.02 -10.87
C PHE A 50 4.29 0.78 -11.82
N ARG A 51 5.27 1.67 -11.76
CA ARG A 51 6.57 1.55 -12.43
C ARG A 51 7.61 2.45 -11.77
N ALA A 52 8.88 2.22 -12.06
CA ALA A 52 9.93 3.20 -11.77
C ALA A 52 9.67 4.52 -12.52
N ALA A 53 9.98 5.65 -11.90
CA ALA A 53 9.78 6.99 -12.46
C ALA A 53 10.84 7.40 -13.52
N GLY A 54 11.51 6.44 -14.14
CA GLY A 54 12.52 6.65 -15.19
C GLY A 54 13.02 5.34 -15.74
N GLU A 55 13.78 5.41 -16.84
CA GLU A 55 14.40 4.24 -17.43
C GLU A 55 15.47 3.65 -16.51
N LEU A 56 15.52 2.33 -16.44
CA LEU A 56 16.51 1.58 -15.69
C LEU A 56 17.49 0.87 -16.63
N PRO A 57 18.74 0.67 -16.23
CA PRO A 57 19.68 -0.19 -16.94
C PRO A 57 19.11 -1.59 -17.16
N LYS A 58 19.59 -2.28 -18.20
CA LYS A 58 19.20 -3.68 -18.49
C LYS A 58 19.89 -4.67 -17.53
N ASP A 59 19.71 -4.47 -16.24
CA ASP A 59 20.23 -5.34 -15.20
C ASP A 59 19.06 -6.01 -14.47
N PRO A 60 18.85 -7.33 -14.65
CA PRO A 60 17.72 -8.05 -14.03
C PRO A 60 17.69 -7.93 -12.51
N LEU A 61 18.86 -7.89 -11.85
CA LEU A 61 18.94 -7.75 -10.39
C LEU A 61 18.42 -6.38 -9.92
N LEU A 62 18.76 -5.33 -10.66
CA LEU A 62 18.26 -3.99 -10.35
C LEU A 62 16.73 -3.92 -10.46
N HIS A 63 16.15 -4.51 -11.51
CA HIS A 63 14.69 -4.59 -11.67
C HIS A 63 14.03 -5.36 -10.52
N GLN A 64 14.62 -6.47 -10.07
CA GLN A 64 14.14 -7.20 -8.89
C GLN A 64 14.23 -6.37 -7.60
N CYS A 65 15.32 -5.65 -7.37
CA CYS A 65 15.47 -4.76 -6.22
C CYS A 65 14.42 -3.63 -6.22
N VAL A 66 14.18 -3.01 -7.38
CA VAL A 66 13.16 -1.96 -7.53
C VAL A 66 11.76 -2.52 -7.30
N LEU A 67 11.46 -3.72 -7.81
CA LEU A 67 10.17 -4.37 -7.56
C LEU A 67 10.01 -4.73 -6.09
N ALA A 68 11.03 -5.25 -5.42
CA ALA A 68 11.01 -5.57 -3.99
C ALA A 68 10.71 -4.30 -3.16
N TYR A 69 11.33 -3.17 -3.48
CA TYR A 69 11.02 -1.89 -2.84
C TYR A 69 9.59 -1.43 -3.11
N ALA A 70 9.11 -1.55 -4.36
CA ALA A 70 7.78 -1.11 -4.75
C ALA A 70 6.67 -2.00 -4.18
N SER A 71 6.92 -3.28 -3.95
CA SER A 71 5.94 -4.27 -3.50
C SER A 71 5.45 -4.07 -2.06
N ASP A 72 6.19 -3.37 -1.20
CA ASP A 72 5.75 -3.01 0.16
C ASP A 72 4.66 -1.92 0.17
N PHE A 73 4.58 -1.11 -0.90
CA PHE A 73 3.56 -0.07 -0.97
C PHE A 73 2.16 -0.67 -1.16
N ASN A 74 1.19 -0.12 -0.43
CA ASN A 74 -0.25 -0.41 -0.50
C ASN A 74 -0.72 -1.75 0.08
N LEU A 75 0.14 -2.72 0.42
CA LEU A 75 -0.29 -3.98 1.05
C LEU A 75 -1.01 -3.72 2.37
N LEU A 76 -0.39 -3.00 3.29
CA LEU A 76 -0.99 -2.65 4.57
C LEU A 76 -2.32 -1.91 4.40
N SER A 77 -2.40 -0.96 3.45
CA SER A 77 -3.64 -0.22 3.22
C SER A 77 -4.80 -1.11 2.74
N THR A 78 -4.51 -2.21 2.04
CA THR A 78 -5.53 -3.18 1.62
C THR A 78 -6.26 -3.79 2.82
N ALA A 79 -5.54 -4.12 3.89
CA ALA A 79 -6.14 -4.65 5.13
C ALA A 79 -6.95 -3.61 5.92
N LEU A 80 -6.74 -2.31 5.69
CA LEU A 80 -7.48 -1.22 6.34
C LEU A 80 -8.81 -0.88 5.64
N LEU A 81 -8.97 -1.23 4.35
CA LEU A 81 -10.14 -0.88 3.54
C LEU A 81 -11.48 -1.27 4.18
N PRO A 82 -11.67 -2.50 4.74
CA PRO A 82 -12.96 -2.89 5.34
C PRO A 82 -13.34 -2.09 6.57
N TYR A 83 -12.38 -1.42 7.20
CA TYR A 83 -12.60 -0.61 8.40
C TYR A 83 -12.85 0.86 8.07
N GLY A 84 -12.79 1.28 6.80
CA GLY A 84 -12.81 2.69 6.42
C GLY A 84 -11.67 3.44 7.09
N LYS A 85 -10.48 2.84 7.16
CA LYS A 85 -9.31 3.40 7.82
C LYS A 85 -8.18 3.64 6.82
N SER A 86 -7.30 4.57 7.19
CA SER A 86 -6.10 4.91 6.45
C SER A 86 -4.93 5.13 7.41
N TRP A 87 -3.73 4.83 6.97
CA TRP A 87 -2.51 5.10 7.72
C TRP A 87 -2.22 6.61 7.92
N PHE A 88 -2.95 7.49 7.23
CA PHE A 88 -2.89 8.94 7.45
C PHE A 88 -3.63 9.39 8.71
N GLN A 89 -4.54 8.57 9.26
CA GLN A 89 -5.31 8.92 10.44
C GLN A 89 -4.42 8.91 11.68
N ARG A 90 -4.62 9.91 12.58
CA ARG A 90 -3.80 10.09 13.78
C ARG A 90 -4.00 9.00 14.84
N ASP A 91 -5.15 8.36 14.82
CA ASP A 91 -5.56 7.30 15.73
C ASP A 91 -5.11 5.90 15.31
N MET A 92 -4.43 5.78 14.15
CA MET A 92 -3.89 4.53 13.65
C MET A 92 -2.38 4.44 13.87
N VAL A 93 -1.94 3.37 14.51
CA VAL A 93 -0.54 2.93 14.55
C VAL A 93 -0.39 1.74 13.62
N VAL A 94 0.38 1.89 12.57
CA VAL A 94 0.58 0.90 11.53
C VAL A 94 2.06 0.66 11.26
N ALA A 95 2.41 -0.59 10.99
CA ALA A 95 3.75 -0.99 10.59
C ALA A 95 3.70 -2.33 9.84
N SER A 96 4.55 -2.52 8.85
CA SER A 96 4.83 -3.84 8.29
C SER A 96 5.59 -4.67 9.33
N ILE A 97 5.22 -5.94 9.52
CA ILE A 97 5.86 -6.87 10.46
C ILE A 97 6.84 -7.76 9.72
N ASP A 98 6.42 -8.28 8.59
CA ASP A 98 7.23 -9.08 7.67
C ASP A 98 6.94 -8.67 6.23
N HIS A 99 7.68 -9.21 5.29
CA HIS A 99 7.43 -9.06 3.86
C HIS A 99 8.09 -10.22 3.11
N ALA A 100 7.28 -11.04 2.47
CA ALA A 100 7.73 -12.17 1.66
C ALA A 100 7.44 -11.90 0.17
N LEU A 101 8.43 -12.17 -0.68
CA LEU A 101 8.35 -11.93 -2.11
C LEU A 101 8.95 -13.12 -2.88
N TRP A 102 8.21 -13.62 -3.86
CA TRP A 102 8.63 -14.69 -4.76
C TRP A 102 8.67 -14.16 -6.19
N PHE A 103 9.83 -14.18 -6.81
CA PHE A 103 10.01 -13.88 -8.22
C PHE A 103 9.74 -15.12 -9.06
N HIS A 104 8.91 -15.00 -10.08
CA HIS A 104 8.53 -16.10 -10.96
C HIS A 104 9.15 -15.98 -12.34
N ARG A 105 9.33 -14.76 -12.85
CA ARG A 105 9.83 -14.48 -14.20
C ARG A 105 10.64 -13.20 -14.21
N GLU A 106 11.41 -13.03 -15.28
CA GLU A 106 12.05 -11.76 -15.57
C GLU A 106 11.01 -10.65 -15.77
N LEU A 107 11.38 -9.44 -15.39
CA LEU A 107 10.50 -8.29 -15.45
C LEU A 107 11.28 -7.02 -15.73
N ARG A 108 10.57 -6.00 -16.19
CA ARG A 108 11.08 -4.63 -16.25
C ARG A 108 10.27 -3.75 -15.30
N ALA A 109 10.93 -3.26 -14.24
CA ALA A 109 10.29 -2.42 -13.24
C ALA A 109 10.06 -0.96 -13.71
N ASP A 110 10.63 -0.55 -14.83
CA ASP A 110 10.40 0.72 -15.52
C ASP A 110 9.28 0.66 -16.57
N GLU A 111 8.69 -0.52 -16.78
CA GLU A 111 7.44 -0.70 -17.51
C GLU A 111 6.25 -0.80 -16.54
N TRP A 112 5.03 -0.53 -17.01
CA TRP A 112 3.86 -0.62 -16.18
C TRP A 112 3.58 -2.06 -15.75
N LEU A 113 3.55 -2.27 -14.44
CA LEU A 113 3.18 -3.53 -13.80
C LEU A 113 1.86 -3.36 -13.06
N LEU A 114 0.98 -4.33 -13.16
CA LEU A 114 -0.29 -4.38 -12.42
C LEU A 114 -0.11 -5.16 -11.13
N TYR A 115 -0.36 -4.53 -10.01
CA TYR A 115 -0.35 -5.13 -8.67
C TYR A 115 -1.77 -5.29 -8.17
N VAL A 116 -2.23 -6.53 -8.08
CA VAL A 116 -3.55 -6.92 -7.55
C VAL A 116 -3.36 -7.44 -6.14
N MET A 117 -4.03 -6.83 -5.18
CA MET A 117 -3.88 -7.10 -3.75
C MET A 117 -5.21 -7.49 -3.11
N ASP A 118 -5.15 -8.42 -2.15
CA ASP A 118 -6.26 -8.76 -1.25
C ASP A 118 -5.80 -8.89 0.19
N SER A 119 -6.76 -8.82 1.12
CA SER A 119 -6.51 -9.07 2.53
C SER A 119 -7.52 -10.10 3.07
N PRO A 120 -7.11 -11.37 3.21
CA PRO A 120 -8.02 -12.44 3.63
C PRO A 120 -8.34 -12.42 5.13
N SER A 121 -7.55 -11.69 5.94
CA SER A 121 -7.71 -11.67 7.39
C SER A 121 -7.22 -10.37 8.01
N ALA A 122 -8.03 -9.82 8.93
CA ALA A 122 -7.64 -8.67 9.75
C ALA A 122 -8.30 -8.80 11.13
N GLN A 123 -7.51 -9.15 12.16
CA GLN A 123 -7.95 -9.29 13.54
C GLN A 123 -6.80 -9.16 14.53
N GLY A 124 -7.10 -8.89 15.81
CA GLY A 124 -6.06 -8.82 16.85
C GLY A 124 -5.02 -7.73 16.60
N ALA A 125 -5.42 -6.61 16.01
CA ALA A 125 -4.55 -5.52 15.57
C ALA A 125 -3.53 -5.93 14.50
N ARG A 126 -3.80 -6.97 13.72
CA ARG A 126 -2.98 -7.42 12.60
C ARG A 126 -3.83 -7.60 11.35
N GLY A 127 -3.21 -7.34 10.20
CA GLY A 127 -3.78 -7.61 8.88
C GLY A 127 -2.82 -8.43 8.04
N MET A 128 -3.33 -9.49 7.43
CA MET A 128 -2.60 -10.28 6.43
C MET A 128 -3.02 -9.81 5.05
N SER A 129 -2.04 -9.42 4.23
CA SER A 129 -2.29 -9.03 2.84
C SER A 129 -1.45 -9.86 1.88
N ARG A 130 -2.00 -10.08 0.69
CA ARG A 130 -1.33 -10.79 -0.40
C ARG A 130 -1.39 -9.95 -1.67
N GLY A 131 -0.47 -10.22 -2.59
CA GLY A 131 -0.49 -9.55 -3.87
C GLY A 131 0.13 -10.37 -4.99
N LEU A 132 -0.39 -10.16 -6.19
CA LEU A 132 0.11 -10.75 -7.42
C LEU A 132 0.49 -9.61 -8.37
N ILE A 133 1.71 -9.68 -8.93
CA ILE A 133 2.25 -8.65 -9.81
C ILE A 133 2.37 -9.20 -11.22
N TYR A 134 1.75 -8.49 -12.17
CA TYR A 134 1.66 -8.88 -13.57
C TYR A 134 2.30 -7.84 -14.48
N GLN A 135 2.87 -8.29 -15.60
CA GLN A 135 3.16 -7.43 -16.74
C GLN A 135 1.86 -7.03 -17.46
N ALA A 136 1.94 -6.05 -18.35
CA ALA A 136 0.79 -5.54 -19.08
C ALA A 136 0.12 -6.60 -20.01
N ASP A 137 0.86 -7.62 -20.39
CA ASP A 137 0.35 -8.76 -21.18
C ASP A 137 -0.36 -9.83 -20.32
N GLY A 138 -0.44 -9.66 -19.01
CA GLY A 138 -1.03 -10.61 -18.07
C GLY A 138 -0.07 -11.66 -17.51
N THR A 139 1.22 -11.61 -17.86
CA THR A 139 2.23 -12.53 -17.35
C THR A 139 2.49 -12.28 -15.87
N LEU A 140 2.27 -13.28 -14.99
CA LEU A 140 2.59 -13.21 -13.57
C LEU A 140 4.11 -13.21 -13.36
N VAL A 141 4.66 -12.17 -12.74
CA VAL A 141 6.10 -12.01 -12.50
C VAL A 141 6.51 -12.16 -11.05
N ALA A 142 5.61 -11.84 -10.11
CA ALA A 142 5.90 -12.01 -8.69
C ALA A 142 4.63 -12.23 -7.86
N SER A 143 4.81 -12.87 -6.68
CA SER A 143 3.80 -12.98 -5.63
C SER A 143 4.34 -12.39 -4.34
N VAL A 144 3.46 -11.79 -3.54
CA VAL A 144 3.82 -11.09 -2.31
C VAL A 144 2.88 -11.49 -1.18
N ALA A 145 3.39 -11.55 0.04
CA ALA A 145 2.59 -11.71 1.25
C ALA A 145 3.20 -10.90 2.39
N GLN A 146 2.35 -10.31 3.25
CA GLN A 146 2.80 -9.44 4.34
C GLN A 146 1.81 -9.48 5.50
N GLU A 147 2.32 -9.66 6.71
CA GLU A 147 1.58 -9.32 7.92
C GLU A 147 1.91 -7.88 8.34
N SER A 148 0.89 -7.16 8.80
CA SER A 148 1.01 -5.77 9.22
C SER A 148 0.36 -5.53 10.57
N LEU A 149 0.96 -4.69 11.42
CA LEU A 149 0.33 -4.12 12.59
C LEU A 149 -0.69 -3.06 12.15
N MET A 150 -1.89 -3.12 12.74
CA MET A 150 -2.98 -2.17 12.50
C MET A 150 -3.70 -1.90 13.82
N ARG A 151 -3.18 -0.99 14.64
CA ARG A 151 -3.76 -0.70 15.96
C ARG A 151 -4.48 0.64 15.94
N ASP A 152 -5.80 0.62 16.26
CA ASP A 152 -6.52 1.82 16.63
C ASP A 152 -6.21 2.14 18.10
N ILE A 153 -5.60 3.31 18.39
CA ILE A 153 -5.22 3.69 19.74
C ILE A 153 -6.42 4.02 20.63
N ARG A 154 -7.59 4.28 20.06
CA ARG A 154 -8.84 4.49 20.80
C ARG A 154 -9.32 3.20 21.46
N ASP A 155 -9.09 2.05 20.82
CA ASP A 155 -9.44 0.73 21.37
C ASP A 155 -8.59 0.36 22.57
N SER A 156 -7.39 0.94 22.73
CA SER A 156 -6.52 0.71 23.89
C SER A 156 -7.01 1.44 25.13
N CYS A 157 -7.71 2.56 24.99
CA CYS A 157 -8.30 3.30 26.12
C CYS A 157 -9.53 2.61 26.72
N SER A 158 -10.27 1.84 25.90
CA SER A 158 -11.48 1.10 26.36
C SER A 158 -11.18 -0.19 27.12
N ARG A 159 -9.95 -0.74 26.99
CA ARG A 159 -9.51 -1.97 27.70
C ARG A 159 -8.82 -1.73 29.03
N GLY A 160 -8.73 -0.48 29.48
CA GLY A 160 -8.03 -0.08 30.72
C GLY A 160 -8.81 -0.34 32.03
N ASN A 161 -9.97 -1.00 32.01
CA ASN A 161 -10.79 -1.24 33.20
C ASN A 161 -10.97 -2.74 33.53
N TYR A 162 -9.93 -3.53 33.45
CA TYR A 162 -9.92 -4.83 34.17
C TYR A 162 -8.84 -4.80 35.23
N ARG A 163 -9.30 -4.51 36.46
CA ARG A 163 -8.59 -4.87 37.69
C ARG A 163 -8.82 -6.35 38.01
#